data_5d783a0e5b32c35aa8c5049a8e7e05d3
#
_entry.id   5d783a0e5b32c35aa8c5049a8e7e05d3
#
_cell.length_a   1.000
_cell.length_b   1.000
_cell.length_c   1.000
_cell.angle_alpha   90.00
_cell.angle_beta   90.00
_cell.angle_gamma   90.00
#
_symmetry.space_group_name_H-M   'P 1'
#
loop_
_entity.id
_entity.type
_entity.pdbx_description
1 polymer ?
#
loop_
_entity_poly.entity_id
_entity_poly.type
_entity_poly.pdbx_seq_one_letter_code
_entity_poly.pdbx_strand_id
1 'polypeptide(L)'
;MNRKRRPKIAIAILTISAVLSVFAGFIAPYKPNFMNEYAIGAAPSMSHIFGTDNLGRDLFSMILYGGRASLTIGIASAVIGTLIAAVYGTLSGMANKHVDRLMMKATDLFMSIPALLLVIVLEAIWGEASYTSLSLVIGITSWMQMSKVIRSEVIRLRKSDFVIAAEMYGGSFWYILRRHLFPNYFSSIMFMAVSNVGSAIIVESTLSFMGLGLPISEVSWGSLMSLSQDALLSDQWWMIIIPGLILISVLVSITEIGEYIRGRNTSKGSNI
;
A
#
# COMPACT_ATOMS: atom_id res chain seq x y z
N MET A 1 -12.99 1.22 -28.69
CA MET A 1 -12.27 1.52 -27.43
C MET A 1 -13.17 1.16 -26.25
N ASN A 2 -12.93 0.01 -25.60
CA ASN A 2 -13.81 -0.49 -24.53
C ASN A 2 -13.68 0.41 -23.29
N ARG A 3 -14.74 1.14 -22.97
CA ARG A 3 -14.87 1.85 -21.68
C ARG A 3 -14.78 0.79 -20.58
N LYS A 4 -13.63 0.66 -19.91
CA LYS A 4 -13.47 -0.27 -18.77
C LYS A 4 -14.65 -0.02 -17.81
N ARG A 5 -15.48 -1.03 -17.55
CA ARG A 5 -16.60 -0.96 -16.61
C ARG A 5 -16.03 -0.62 -15.23
N ARG A 6 -16.80 0.13 -14.42
CA ARG A 6 -16.41 0.42 -13.03
C ARG A 6 -16.18 -0.89 -12.30
N PRO A 7 -15.08 -1.08 -11.58
CA PRO A 7 -14.79 -2.33 -10.84
C PRO A 7 -15.64 -2.39 -9.57
N LYS A 8 -16.96 -2.61 -9.76
CA LYS A 8 -17.93 -2.59 -8.66
C LYS A 8 -17.63 -3.65 -7.60
N ILE A 9 -17.18 -4.83 -8.02
CA ILE A 9 -16.84 -5.95 -7.12
C ILE A 9 -15.60 -5.56 -6.29
N ALA A 10 -14.54 -5.06 -6.91
CA ALA A 10 -13.34 -4.64 -6.20
C ALA A 10 -13.63 -3.51 -5.20
N ILE A 11 -14.44 -2.53 -5.59
CA ILE A 11 -14.87 -1.45 -4.69
C ILE A 11 -15.67 -2.02 -3.51
N ALA A 12 -16.59 -2.95 -3.76
CA ALA A 12 -17.37 -3.60 -2.71
C ALA A 12 -16.47 -4.38 -1.74
N ILE A 13 -15.55 -5.22 -2.25
CA ILE A 13 -14.61 -5.99 -1.42
C ILE A 13 -13.78 -5.05 -0.52
N LEU A 14 -13.16 -4.01 -1.09
CA LEU A 14 -12.36 -3.07 -0.30
C LEU A 14 -13.19 -2.30 0.72
N THR A 15 -14.38 -1.86 0.35
CA THR A 15 -15.27 -1.14 1.26
C THR A 15 -15.71 -2.05 2.41
N ILE A 16 -16.12 -3.28 2.12
CA ILE A 16 -16.51 -4.26 3.13
C ILE A 16 -15.32 -4.57 4.05
N SER A 17 -14.15 -4.88 3.48
CA SER A 17 -12.95 -5.17 4.27
C SER A 17 -12.56 -3.99 5.17
N ALA A 18 -12.59 -2.76 4.66
CA ALA A 18 -12.28 -1.56 5.43
C ALA A 18 -13.30 -1.31 6.55
N VAL A 19 -14.60 -1.41 6.25
CA VAL A 19 -15.67 -1.23 7.25
C VAL A 19 -15.56 -2.29 8.35
N LEU A 20 -15.44 -3.56 7.98
CA LEU A 20 -15.29 -4.64 8.95
C LEU A 20 -14.05 -4.47 9.83
N SER A 21 -12.93 -4.03 9.25
CA SER A 21 -11.70 -3.78 9.99
C SER A 21 -11.81 -2.58 10.93
N VAL A 22 -12.39 -1.46 10.48
CA VAL A 22 -12.60 -0.27 11.32
C VAL A 22 -13.52 -0.59 12.52
N PHE A 23 -14.60 -1.32 12.26
CA PHE A 23 -15.58 -1.70 13.27
C PHE A 23 -15.26 -3.05 13.94
N ALA A 24 -14.03 -3.58 13.81
CA ALA A 24 -13.63 -4.85 14.39
C ALA A 24 -13.95 -4.94 15.90
N GLY A 25 -13.76 -3.86 16.67
CA GLY A 25 -14.04 -3.83 18.10
C GLY A 25 -15.52 -4.00 18.47
N PHE A 26 -16.44 -3.81 17.51
CA PHE A 26 -17.88 -4.00 17.72
C PHE A 26 -18.40 -5.29 17.08
N ILE A 27 -17.74 -5.77 16.02
CA ILE A 27 -18.20 -6.90 15.22
C ILE A 27 -17.55 -8.21 15.67
N ALA A 28 -16.27 -8.15 16.07
CA ALA A 28 -15.53 -9.33 16.48
C ALA A 28 -16.08 -9.90 17.79
N PRO A 29 -16.43 -11.20 17.84
CA PRO A 29 -16.96 -11.83 19.04
C PRO A 29 -15.92 -11.90 20.16
N TYR A 30 -14.62 -11.92 19.82
CA TYR A 30 -13.52 -12.05 20.77
C TYR A 30 -12.45 -10.97 20.53
N LYS A 31 -11.67 -10.67 21.57
CA LYS A 31 -10.43 -9.89 21.41
C LYS A 31 -9.40 -10.72 20.63
N PRO A 32 -8.54 -10.11 19.78
CA PRO A 32 -7.64 -10.87 18.90
C PRO A 32 -6.63 -11.74 19.65
N ASN A 33 -6.31 -11.39 20.90
CA ASN A 33 -5.37 -12.11 21.76
C ASN A 33 -6.07 -12.98 22.82
N PHE A 34 -7.40 -13.11 22.77
CA PHE A 34 -8.13 -13.98 23.68
C PHE A 34 -7.88 -15.45 23.32
N MET A 35 -7.27 -16.19 24.23
CA MET A 35 -6.94 -17.61 24.10
C MET A 35 -7.97 -18.45 24.82
N ASN A 36 -8.53 -19.45 24.14
CA ASN A 36 -9.46 -20.42 24.71
C ASN A 36 -8.83 -21.81 24.68
N GLU A 37 -8.36 -22.27 25.84
CA GLU A 37 -7.69 -23.57 25.99
C GLU A 37 -8.57 -24.76 25.58
N TYR A 38 -9.91 -24.61 25.63
CA TYR A 38 -10.86 -25.65 25.22
C TYR A 38 -11.17 -25.67 23.71
N ALA A 39 -10.64 -24.68 22.98
CA ALA A 39 -10.89 -24.52 21.55
C ALA A 39 -9.60 -24.44 20.72
N ILE A 40 -8.52 -25.06 21.17
CA ILE A 40 -7.25 -25.10 20.47
C ILE A 40 -7.40 -25.86 19.15
N GLY A 41 -7.05 -25.22 18.01
CA GLY A 41 -7.13 -25.83 16.69
C GLY A 41 -8.53 -26.31 16.28
N ALA A 42 -9.57 -25.69 16.82
CA ALA A 42 -10.93 -26.06 16.51
C ALA A 42 -11.31 -25.68 15.07
N ALA A 43 -11.91 -26.64 14.34
CA ALA A 43 -12.40 -26.41 12.98
C ALA A 43 -13.52 -25.34 12.95
N PRO A 44 -13.77 -24.72 11.78
CA PRO A 44 -14.89 -23.80 11.60
C PRO A 44 -16.21 -24.35 12.14
N SER A 45 -16.89 -23.56 12.98
CA SER A 45 -18.12 -23.93 13.67
C SER A 45 -19.00 -22.70 13.93
N MET A 46 -20.19 -22.87 14.50
CA MET A 46 -21.06 -21.75 14.85
C MET A 46 -20.50 -20.87 15.97
N SER A 47 -19.66 -21.40 16.84
CA SER A 47 -18.95 -20.64 17.89
C SER A 47 -17.68 -19.95 17.37
N HIS A 48 -17.04 -20.54 16.38
CA HIS A 48 -15.84 -20.02 15.73
C HIS A 48 -15.99 -20.13 14.21
N ILE A 49 -16.55 -19.09 13.58
CA ILE A 49 -16.98 -19.09 12.17
C ILE A 49 -15.85 -19.54 11.23
N PHE A 50 -14.63 -19.11 11.47
CA PHE A 50 -13.44 -19.46 10.67
C PHE A 50 -12.50 -20.43 11.40
N GLY A 51 -12.96 -21.01 12.52
CA GLY A 51 -12.11 -21.85 13.37
C GLY A 51 -11.19 -21.05 14.29
N THR A 52 -10.25 -21.75 14.92
CA THR A 52 -9.28 -21.18 15.84
C THR A 52 -7.86 -21.60 15.46
N ASP A 53 -6.88 -20.90 16.02
CA ASP A 53 -5.47 -21.19 15.85
C ASP A 53 -4.93 -22.17 16.92
N ASN A 54 -3.61 -22.44 16.90
CA ASN A 54 -2.91 -23.31 17.84
C ASN A 54 -2.88 -22.80 19.28
N LEU A 55 -3.35 -21.58 19.53
CA LEU A 55 -3.48 -20.97 20.86
C LEU A 55 -4.95 -20.82 21.26
N GLY A 56 -5.89 -21.35 20.47
CA GLY A 56 -7.34 -21.21 20.70
C GLY A 56 -7.87 -19.80 20.45
N ARG A 57 -7.17 -18.96 19.66
CA ARG A 57 -7.64 -17.62 19.29
C ARG A 57 -8.59 -17.72 18.10
N ASP A 58 -9.65 -16.92 18.10
CA ASP A 58 -10.69 -16.93 17.07
C ASP A 58 -10.18 -16.26 15.77
N LEU A 59 -10.11 -17.06 14.68
CA LEU A 59 -9.54 -16.60 13.41
C LEU A 59 -10.38 -15.48 12.76
N PHE A 60 -11.70 -15.50 12.89
CA PHE A 60 -12.56 -14.44 12.37
C PHE A 60 -12.24 -13.09 13.03
N SER A 61 -12.15 -13.08 14.35
CA SER A 61 -11.75 -11.88 15.12
C SER A 61 -10.36 -11.40 14.72
N MET A 62 -9.39 -12.31 14.62
CA MET A 62 -8.02 -11.97 14.22
C MET A 62 -7.97 -11.36 12.80
N ILE A 63 -8.77 -11.83 11.86
CA ILE A 63 -8.85 -11.28 10.50
C ILE A 63 -9.38 -9.83 10.50
N LEU A 64 -10.40 -9.55 11.31
CA LEU A 64 -10.98 -8.21 11.41
C LEU A 64 -9.97 -7.21 11.99
N TYR A 65 -9.33 -7.56 13.09
CA TYR A 65 -8.30 -6.72 13.70
C TYR A 65 -7.04 -6.63 12.83
N GLY A 66 -6.63 -7.73 12.21
CA GLY A 66 -5.49 -7.77 11.29
C GLY A 66 -5.68 -6.86 10.07
N GLY A 67 -6.90 -6.76 9.57
CA GLY A 67 -7.23 -5.81 8.51
C GLY A 67 -7.02 -4.36 8.92
N ARG A 68 -7.31 -3.99 10.17
CA ARG A 68 -7.02 -2.65 10.68
C ARG A 68 -5.53 -2.33 10.62
N ALA A 69 -4.69 -3.26 11.06
CA ALA A 69 -3.23 -3.10 11.01
C ALA A 69 -2.71 -2.97 9.58
N SER A 70 -2.99 -3.98 8.74
CA SER A 70 -2.48 -4.01 7.36
C SER A 70 -2.97 -2.84 6.50
N LEU A 71 -4.25 -2.44 6.61
CA LEU A 71 -4.77 -1.28 5.88
C LEU A 71 -4.19 0.03 6.39
N THR A 72 -4.02 0.20 7.71
CA THR A 72 -3.44 1.42 8.28
C THR A 72 -1.99 1.58 7.82
N ILE A 73 -1.17 0.54 7.95
CA ILE A 73 0.22 0.55 7.49
C ILE A 73 0.29 0.80 5.98
N GLY A 74 -0.52 0.07 5.19
CA GLY A 74 -0.54 0.21 3.74
C GLY A 74 -0.89 1.63 3.28
N ILE A 75 -1.95 2.21 3.83
CA ILE A 75 -2.40 3.57 3.48
C ILE A 75 -1.39 4.62 3.95
N ALA A 76 -0.93 4.54 5.20
CA ALA A 76 0.02 5.51 5.74
C ALA A 76 1.35 5.50 4.96
N SER A 77 1.91 4.32 4.68
CA SER A 77 3.11 4.17 3.85
C SER A 77 2.92 4.75 2.45
N ALA A 78 1.77 4.47 1.80
CA ALA A 78 1.47 4.97 0.47
C ALA A 78 1.35 6.50 0.45
N VAL A 79 0.74 7.10 1.47
CA VAL A 79 0.65 8.56 1.61
C VAL A 79 2.05 9.17 1.76
N ILE A 80 2.87 8.65 2.67
CA ILE A 80 4.24 9.12 2.90
C ILE A 80 5.07 9.02 1.62
N GLY A 81 5.12 7.84 0.99
CA GLY A 81 5.88 7.61 -0.22
C GLY A 81 5.41 8.47 -1.39
N THR A 82 4.09 8.66 -1.53
CA THR A 82 3.51 9.51 -2.58
C THR A 82 3.87 10.99 -2.38
N LEU A 83 3.83 11.49 -1.14
CA LEU A 83 4.21 12.87 -0.84
C LEU A 83 5.68 13.13 -1.15
N ILE A 84 6.57 12.24 -0.70
CA ILE A 84 8.01 12.35 -1.00
C ILE A 84 8.24 12.29 -2.51
N ALA A 85 7.62 11.33 -3.21
CA ALA A 85 7.75 11.19 -4.65
C ALA A 85 7.23 12.40 -5.42
N ALA A 86 6.10 12.97 -4.99
CA ALA A 86 5.52 14.16 -5.61
C ALA A 86 6.44 15.36 -5.50
N VAL A 87 6.98 15.60 -4.31
CA VAL A 87 7.92 16.71 -4.08
C VAL A 87 9.23 16.47 -4.85
N TYR A 88 9.86 15.32 -4.62
CA TYR A 88 11.17 15.01 -5.21
C TYR A 88 11.12 14.94 -6.75
N GLY A 89 10.14 14.22 -7.31
CA GLY A 89 9.98 14.07 -8.76
C GLY A 89 9.65 15.40 -9.44
N THR A 90 8.82 16.24 -8.81
CA THR A 90 8.50 17.58 -9.33
C THR A 90 9.72 18.50 -9.30
N LEU A 91 10.44 18.56 -8.18
CA LEU A 91 11.66 19.37 -8.07
C LEU A 91 12.71 18.95 -9.11
N SER A 92 12.93 17.64 -9.27
CA SER A 92 13.84 17.10 -10.28
C SER A 92 13.40 17.48 -11.70
N GLY A 93 12.11 17.29 -12.04
CA GLY A 93 11.57 17.61 -13.37
C GLY A 93 11.57 19.11 -13.71
N MET A 94 11.54 19.98 -12.69
CA MET A 94 11.62 21.44 -12.83
C MET A 94 13.04 21.97 -12.79
N ALA A 95 13.99 21.22 -12.26
CA ALA A 95 15.38 21.63 -12.09
C ALA A 95 16.14 21.79 -13.42
N ASN A 96 17.32 22.40 -13.35
CA ASN A 96 18.25 22.41 -14.46
C ASN A 96 18.86 21.00 -14.69
N LYS A 97 19.43 20.78 -15.87
CA LYS A 97 19.94 19.47 -16.29
C LYS A 97 20.98 18.85 -15.36
N HIS A 98 21.78 19.67 -14.66
CA HIS A 98 22.81 19.18 -13.75
C HIS A 98 22.22 18.69 -12.42
N VAL A 99 21.32 19.47 -11.82
CA VAL A 99 20.62 19.13 -10.57
C VAL A 99 19.72 17.93 -10.80
N ASP A 100 18.94 17.92 -11.88
CA ASP A 100 18.09 16.79 -12.25
C ASP A 100 18.91 15.49 -12.39
N ARG A 101 20.06 15.55 -13.08
CA ARG A 101 20.95 14.39 -13.23
C ARG A 101 21.49 13.91 -11.88
N LEU A 102 21.88 14.83 -10.99
CA LEU A 102 22.38 14.48 -9.65
C LEU A 102 21.29 13.80 -8.82
N MET A 103 20.08 14.36 -8.80
CA MET A 103 18.93 13.77 -8.12
C MET A 103 18.61 12.38 -8.63
N MET A 104 18.58 12.18 -9.96
CA MET A 104 18.31 10.85 -10.53
C MET A 104 19.41 9.85 -10.24
N LYS A 105 20.68 10.25 -10.25
CA LYS A 105 21.79 9.36 -9.83
C LYS A 105 21.66 8.94 -8.37
N ALA A 106 21.27 9.86 -7.47
CA ALA A 106 21.01 9.52 -6.08
C ALA A 106 19.85 8.50 -5.97
N THR A 107 18.75 8.72 -6.72
CA THR A 107 17.64 7.78 -6.77
C THR A 107 18.10 6.40 -7.29
N ASP A 108 18.93 6.36 -8.35
CA ASP A 108 19.45 5.11 -8.93
C ASP A 108 20.32 4.35 -7.92
N LEU A 109 21.14 5.09 -7.14
CA LEU A 109 21.96 4.50 -6.08
C LEU A 109 21.10 3.80 -5.01
N PHE A 110 20.05 4.46 -4.52
CA PHE A 110 19.14 3.83 -3.57
C PHE A 110 18.38 2.64 -4.18
N MET A 111 17.95 2.75 -5.44
CA MET A 111 17.28 1.65 -6.14
C MET A 111 18.19 0.46 -6.45
N SER A 112 19.52 0.60 -6.37
CA SER A 112 20.44 -0.53 -6.51
C SER A 112 20.40 -1.50 -5.32
N ILE A 113 19.87 -1.04 -4.18
CA ILE A 113 19.67 -1.85 -2.99
C ILE A 113 18.28 -2.50 -3.10
N PRO A 114 18.15 -3.84 -2.93
CA PRO A 114 16.82 -4.47 -2.89
C PRO A 114 15.92 -3.82 -1.82
N ALA A 115 14.73 -3.38 -2.24
CA ALA A 115 13.83 -2.59 -1.38
C ALA A 115 13.54 -3.29 -0.03
N LEU A 116 13.32 -4.61 -0.05
CA LEU A 116 13.05 -5.38 1.17
C LEU A 116 14.24 -5.33 2.14
N LEU A 117 15.47 -5.44 1.64
CA LEU A 117 16.67 -5.34 2.50
C LEU A 117 16.79 -3.95 3.12
N LEU A 118 16.48 -2.90 2.36
CA LEU A 118 16.49 -1.53 2.88
C LEU A 118 15.48 -1.35 4.02
N VAL A 119 14.28 -1.90 3.86
CA VAL A 119 13.23 -1.89 4.90
C VAL A 119 13.70 -2.65 6.14
N ILE A 120 14.25 -3.87 6.00
CA ILE A 120 14.74 -4.68 7.12
C ILE A 120 15.83 -3.94 7.91
N VAL A 121 16.80 -3.35 7.22
CA VAL A 121 17.90 -2.61 7.87
C VAL A 121 17.37 -1.39 8.62
N LEU A 122 16.47 -0.62 8.01
CA LEU A 122 15.90 0.57 8.66
C LEU A 122 15.03 0.19 9.86
N GLU A 123 14.23 -0.87 9.76
CA GLU A 123 13.42 -1.35 10.88
C GLU A 123 14.29 -1.86 12.03
N ALA A 124 15.39 -2.58 11.73
CA ALA A 124 16.35 -3.03 12.73
C ALA A 124 17.04 -1.85 13.48
N ILE A 125 17.29 -0.73 12.81
CA ILE A 125 17.83 0.49 13.43
C ILE A 125 16.76 1.18 14.29
N TRP A 126 15.48 1.13 13.88
CA TRP A 126 14.37 1.75 14.60
C TRP A 126 14.08 1.09 15.94
N GLY A 127 14.27 -0.22 16.03
CA GLY A 127 14.05 -1.04 17.23
C GLY A 127 12.82 -1.94 17.12
N GLU A 128 11.84 -1.80 18.02
CA GLU A 128 10.63 -2.61 17.96
C GLU A 128 9.68 -2.17 16.84
N ALA A 129 9.25 -3.16 16.04
CA ALA A 129 8.28 -2.92 14.98
C ALA A 129 6.92 -2.47 15.55
N SER A 130 6.37 -1.43 14.95
CA SER A 130 5.07 -0.85 15.30
C SER A 130 4.34 -0.37 14.06
N TYR A 131 3.06 -0.03 14.17
CA TYR A 131 2.33 0.58 13.04
C TYR A 131 3.03 1.83 12.52
N THR A 132 3.60 2.63 13.43
CA THR A 132 4.27 3.88 13.07
C THR A 132 5.61 3.62 12.38
N SER A 133 6.47 2.75 12.95
CA SER A 133 7.79 2.45 12.38
C SER A 133 7.64 1.81 11.00
N LEU A 134 6.83 0.76 10.86
CA LEU A 134 6.57 0.11 9.58
C LEU A 134 5.99 1.07 8.53
N SER A 135 5.03 1.93 8.93
CA SER A 135 4.46 2.92 8.01
C SER A 135 5.50 3.92 7.52
N LEU A 136 6.35 4.41 8.41
CA LEU A 136 7.43 5.36 8.07
C LEU A 136 8.50 4.70 7.22
N VAL A 137 9.01 3.56 7.63
CA VAL A 137 10.11 2.88 6.94
C VAL A 137 9.68 2.42 5.54
N ILE A 138 8.52 1.77 5.40
CA ILE A 138 7.99 1.37 4.10
C ILE A 138 7.70 2.62 3.24
N GLY A 139 7.13 3.67 3.83
CA GLY A 139 6.83 4.91 3.12
C GLY A 139 8.09 5.62 2.60
N ILE A 140 9.12 5.74 3.44
CA ILE A 140 10.40 6.38 3.08
C ILE A 140 11.18 5.56 2.03
N THR A 141 10.92 4.27 1.88
CA THR A 141 11.58 3.41 0.90
C THR A 141 10.80 3.24 -0.41
N SER A 142 9.54 3.62 -0.46
CA SER A 142 8.64 3.36 -1.61
C SER A 142 8.59 4.48 -2.67
N TRP A 143 9.15 5.66 -2.40
CA TRP A 143 9.01 6.85 -3.26
C TRP A 143 9.84 6.83 -4.55
N MET A 144 10.93 6.07 -4.58
CA MET A 144 11.97 6.19 -5.60
C MET A 144 11.45 5.97 -7.03
N GLN A 145 10.76 4.85 -7.27
CA GLN A 145 10.22 4.53 -8.59
C GLN A 145 9.13 5.52 -9.01
N MET A 146 8.28 5.93 -8.06
CA MET A 146 7.21 6.89 -8.30
C MET A 146 7.77 8.27 -8.66
N SER A 147 8.85 8.70 -8.01
CA SER A 147 9.49 10.00 -8.30
C SER A 147 10.01 10.09 -9.74
N LYS A 148 10.56 9.00 -10.30
CA LYS A 148 10.99 8.96 -11.70
C LYS A 148 9.83 9.14 -12.68
N VAL A 149 8.68 8.53 -12.38
CA VAL A 149 7.48 8.68 -13.23
C VAL A 149 6.94 10.11 -13.14
N ILE A 150 6.84 10.67 -11.93
CA ILE A 150 6.39 12.06 -11.74
C ILE A 150 7.33 13.03 -12.45
N ARG A 151 8.64 12.86 -12.29
CA ARG A 151 9.64 13.64 -13.03
C ARG A 151 9.40 13.58 -14.54
N SER A 152 9.20 12.40 -15.10
CA SER A 152 8.97 12.22 -16.54
C SER A 152 7.72 12.95 -17.01
N GLU A 153 6.64 12.89 -16.23
CA GLU A 153 5.40 13.63 -16.50
C GLU A 153 5.62 15.14 -16.42
N VAL A 154 6.34 15.63 -15.43
CA VAL A 154 6.67 17.06 -15.29
C VAL A 154 7.47 17.54 -16.48
N ILE A 155 8.53 16.81 -16.88
CA ILE A 155 9.33 17.16 -18.07
C ILE A 155 8.49 17.19 -19.33
N ARG A 156 7.57 16.24 -19.51
CA ARG A 156 6.65 16.17 -20.65
C ARG A 156 5.72 17.39 -20.66
N LEU A 157 5.10 17.70 -19.53
CA LEU A 157 4.15 18.82 -19.40
C LEU A 157 4.84 20.19 -19.59
N ARG A 158 6.07 20.36 -19.14
CA ARG A 158 6.84 21.61 -19.35
C ARG A 158 7.04 21.97 -20.82
N LYS A 159 7.00 20.96 -21.72
CA LYS A 159 7.13 21.16 -23.17
C LYS A 159 5.80 21.40 -23.87
N SER A 160 4.70 21.44 -23.16
CA SER A 160 3.38 21.71 -23.73
C SER A 160 3.18 23.20 -23.98
N ASP A 161 2.44 23.53 -25.04
CA ASP A 161 2.21 24.91 -25.50
C ASP A 161 1.59 25.78 -24.41
N PHE A 162 0.68 25.24 -23.59
CA PHE A 162 0.05 26.00 -22.53
C PHE A 162 1.00 26.33 -21.37
N VAL A 163 2.02 25.53 -21.11
CA VAL A 163 3.04 25.83 -20.09
C VAL A 163 4.03 26.85 -20.66
N ILE A 164 4.48 26.68 -21.92
CA ILE A 164 5.37 27.62 -22.59
C ILE A 164 4.71 29.01 -22.68
N ALA A 165 3.44 29.07 -23.05
CA ALA A 165 2.68 30.31 -23.07
C ALA A 165 2.64 30.96 -21.70
N ALA A 166 2.36 30.19 -20.63
CA ALA A 166 2.33 30.71 -19.27
C ALA A 166 3.70 31.26 -18.82
N GLU A 167 4.81 30.63 -19.21
CA GLU A 167 6.17 31.12 -18.97
C GLU A 167 6.44 32.43 -19.73
N MET A 168 6.04 32.51 -21.00
CA MET A 168 6.19 33.74 -21.82
C MET A 168 5.43 34.92 -21.26
N TYR A 169 4.26 34.70 -20.62
CA TYR A 169 3.50 35.73 -19.90
C TYR A 169 4.02 36.03 -18.49
N GLY A 170 5.22 35.53 -18.12
CA GLY A 170 5.85 35.83 -16.84
C GLY A 170 5.33 35.00 -15.67
N GLY A 171 4.71 33.85 -15.93
CA GLY A 171 4.21 32.94 -14.90
C GLY A 171 5.34 32.49 -13.96
N SER A 172 5.18 32.71 -12.65
CA SER A 172 6.13 32.24 -11.64
C SER A 172 6.15 30.72 -11.53
N PHE A 173 7.25 30.14 -10.97
CA PHE A 173 7.38 28.72 -10.69
C PHE A 173 6.14 28.14 -9.97
N TRP A 174 5.70 28.79 -8.89
CA TRP A 174 4.53 28.34 -8.11
C TRP A 174 3.22 28.44 -8.86
N TYR A 175 3.06 29.46 -9.71
CA TYR A 175 1.89 29.60 -10.58
C TYR A 175 1.82 28.45 -11.59
N ILE A 176 2.91 28.18 -12.29
CA ILE A 176 2.99 27.10 -13.27
C ILE A 176 2.76 25.73 -12.61
N LEU A 177 3.41 25.49 -11.46
CA LEU A 177 3.24 24.25 -10.71
C LEU A 177 1.77 24.02 -10.30
N ARG A 178 1.16 25.00 -9.64
CA ARG A 178 -0.20 24.84 -9.08
C ARG A 178 -1.29 24.85 -10.13
N ARG A 179 -1.15 25.67 -11.16
CA ARG A 179 -2.20 25.93 -12.15
C ARG A 179 -2.12 25.02 -13.36
N HIS A 180 -0.91 24.63 -13.77
CA HIS A 180 -0.67 23.90 -15.01
C HIS A 180 -0.11 22.49 -14.80
N LEU A 181 0.90 22.29 -13.96
CA LEU A 181 1.53 20.99 -13.81
C LEU A 181 0.72 20.07 -12.90
N PHE A 182 0.54 20.44 -11.64
CA PHE A 182 -0.08 19.59 -10.62
C PHE A 182 -1.45 19.03 -11.05
N PRO A 183 -2.41 19.81 -11.56
CA PRO A 183 -3.70 19.28 -11.98
C PRO A 183 -3.60 18.25 -13.11
N ASN A 184 -2.60 18.39 -13.99
CA ASN A 184 -2.44 17.52 -15.15
C ASN A 184 -1.78 16.18 -14.82
N TYR A 185 -0.82 16.14 -13.88
CA TYR A 185 -0.21 14.87 -13.47
C TYR A 185 -0.83 14.25 -12.21
N PHE A 186 -1.76 14.94 -11.54
CA PHE A 186 -2.44 14.44 -10.34
C PHE A 186 -3.09 13.06 -10.54
N SER A 187 -3.65 12.84 -11.70
CA SER A 187 -4.26 11.56 -12.04
C SER A 187 -3.26 10.41 -12.11
N SER A 188 -2.03 10.68 -12.58
CA SER A 188 -0.93 9.68 -12.59
C SER A 188 -0.47 9.39 -11.16
N ILE A 189 -0.38 10.41 -10.31
CA ILE A 189 -0.08 10.24 -8.88
C ILE A 189 -1.13 9.36 -8.21
N MET A 190 -2.42 9.62 -8.42
CA MET A 190 -3.50 8.86 -7.80
C MET A 190 -3.45 7.37 -8.16
N PHE A 191 -3.19 7.04 -9.42
CA PHE A 191 -2.96 5.64 -9.82
C PHE A 191 -1.82 5.00 -9.02
N MET A 192 -0.69 5.70 -8.96
CA MET A 192 0.51 5.20 -8.28
C MET A 192 0.32 5.10 -6.77
N ALA A 193 -0.36 6.08 -6.16
CA ALA A 193 -0.69 6.05 -4.74
C ALA A 193 -1.54 4.83 -4.37
N VAL A 194 -2.59 4.55 -5.15
CA VAL A 194 -3.43 3.36 -4.95
C VAL A 194 -2.62 2.07 -5.12
N SER A 195 -1.78 1.99 -6.16
CA SER A 195 -0.92 0.82 -6.38
C SER A 195 0.08 0.64 -5.24
N ASN A 196 0.60 1.74 -4.68
CA ASN A 196 1.56 1.71 -3.58
C ASN A 196 0.94 1.20 -2.27
N VAL A 197 -0.37 1.39 -2.04
CA VAL A 197 -1.08 0.76 -0.91
C VAL A 197 -0.94 -0.77 -0.97
N GLY A 198 -1.21 -1.36 -2.13
CA GLY A 198 -1.07 -2.82 -2.32
C GLY A 198 0.37 -3.29 -2.12
N SER A 199 1.34 -2.56 -2.69
CA SER A 199 2.76 -2.87 -2.52
C SER A 199 3.20 -2.78 -1.05
N ALA A 200 2.74 -1.77 -0.31
CA ALA A 200 3.06 -1.62 1.11
C ALA A 200 2.48 -2.75 1.98
N ILE A 201 1.24 -3.19 1.68
CA ILE A 201 0.63 -4.35 2.34
C ILE A 201 1.44 -5.62 2.06
N ILE A 202 1.91 -5.83 0.82
CA ILE A 202 2.76 -6.97 0.48
C ILE A 202 4.08 -6.93 1.25
N VAL A 203 4.73 -5.78 1.33
CA VAL A 203 6.00 -5.62 2.07
C VAL A 203 5.79 -5.88 3.56
N GLU A 204 4.76 -5.29 4.17
CA GLU A 204 4.39 -5.55 5.58
C GLU A 204 4.13 -7.04 5.81
N SER A 205 3.30 -7.65 4.95
CA SER A 205 2.97 -9.07 5.07
C SER A 205 4.19 -9.97 4.92
N THR A 206 5.13 -9.61 4.05
CA THR A 206 6.39 -10.34 3.88
C THR A 206 7.26 -10.23 5.14
N LEU A 207 7.41 -9.03 5.71
CA LEU A 207 8.15 -8.83 6.96
C LEU A 207 7.53 -9.61 8.12
N SER A 208 6.21 -9.52 8.27
CA SER A 208 5.47 -10.26 9.29
C SER A 208 5.60 -11.77 9.12
N PHE A 209 5.54 -12.28 7.88
CA PHE A 209 5.75 -13.69 7.56
C PHE A 209 7.17 -14.17 7.91
N MET A 210 8.16 -13.30 7.75
CA MET A 210 9.57 -13.59 8.14
C MET A 210 9.82 -13.42 9.65
N GLY A 211 8.81 -13.03 10.45
CA GLY A 211 8.98 -12.77 11.87
C GLY A 211 9.62 -11.41 12.20
N LEU A 212 9.75 -10.52 11.22
CA LEU A 212 10.33 -9.17 11.33
C LEU A 212 9.27 -8.06 11.30
N GLY A 213 7.99 -8.42 11.37
CA GLY A 213 6.86 -7.50 11.35
C GLY A 213 6.41 -7.11 12.76
N LEU A 214 5.10 -6.87 12.90
CA LEU A 214 4.49 -6.48 14.17
C LEU A 214 4.72 -7.54 15.26
N PRO A 215 4.82 -7.12 16.55
CA PRO A 215 4.96 -8.03 17.67
C PRO A 215 3.72 -8.95 17.76
N ILE A 216 3.86 -10.08 18.47
CA ILE A 216 2.81 -11.11 18.59
C ILE A 216 1.51 -10.57 19.23
N SER A 217 1.62 -9.48 20.00
CA SER A 217 0.47 -8.78 20.59
C SER A 217 -0.40 -8.06 19.56
N GLU A 218 0.13 -7.79 18.38
CA GLU A 218 -0.53 -7.07 17.30
C GLU A 218 -0.75 -7.99 16.11
N VAL A 219 -2.00 -8.10 15.67
CA VAL A 219 -2.36 -8.97 14.55
C VAL A 219 -2.42 -8.16 13.26
N SER A 220 -1.78 -8.67 12.19
CA SER A 220 -1.95 -8.21 10.81
C SER A 220 -2.32 -9.38 9.90
N TRP A 221 -2.75 -9.12 8.67
CA TRP A 221 -2.96 -10.20 7.70
C TRP A 221 -1.65 -10.94 7.39
N GLY A 222 -0.53 -10.24 7.42
CA GLY A 222 0.80 -10.85 7.25
C GLY A 222 1.17 -11.76 8.41
N SER A 223 0.92 -11.35 9.67
CA SER A 223 1.18 -12.19 10.83
C SER A 223 0.31 -13.45 10.87
N LEU A 224 -0.94 -13.36 10.35
CA LEU A 224 -1.79 -14.55 10.15
C LEU A 224 -1.17 -15.54 9.17
N MET A 225 -0.51 -15.05 8.11
CA MET A 225 0.21 -15.93 7.19
C MET A 225 1.43 -16.59 7.83
N SER A 226 2.11 -15.90 8.76
CA SER A 226 3.19 -16.52 9.54
C SER A 226 2.68 -17.66 10.43
N LEU A 227 1.59 -17.43 11.15
CA LEU A 227 0.95 -18.46 11.99
C LEU A 227 0.46 -19.67 11.20
N SER A 228 0.16 -19.50 9.90
CA SER A 228 -0.27 -20.59 9.03
C SER A 228 0.83 -21.61 8.71
N GLN A 229 2.12 -21.28 8.95
CA GLN A 229 3.22 -22.22 8.73
C GLN A 229 3.11 -23.45 9.64
N ASP A 230 2.79 -23.24 10.91
CA ASP A 230 2.60 -24.33 11.88
C ASP A 230 1.31 -25.13 11.58
N ALA A 231 0.32 -24.48 10.98
CA ALA A 231 -0.95 -25.10 10.61
C ALA A 231 -0.82 -26.13 9.47
N LEU A 232 0.22 -26.03 8.62
CA LEU A 232 0.49 -27.03 7.57
C LEU A 232 0.75 -28.45 8.12
N LEU A 233 1.31 -28.53 9.33
CA LEU A 233 1.63 -29.79 10.00
C LEU A 233 0.50 -30.30 10.89
N SER A 234 -0.54 -29.46 11.12
CA SER A 234 -1.60 -29.72 12.11
C SER A 234 -2.98 -29.94 11.47
N ASP A 235 -3.03 -30.14 10.14
CA ASP A 235 -4.30 -30.36 9.36
C ASP A 235 -5.33 -29.20 9.48
N GLN A 236 -4.85 -27.98 9.85
CA GLN A 236 -5.68 -26.79 10.06
C GLN A 236 -5.75 -25.95 8.77
N TRP A 237 -6.32 -26.47 7.70
CA TRP A 237 -6.39 -25.81 6.38
C TRP A 237 -7.03 -24.42 6.42
N TRP A 238 -7.96 -24.16 7.35
CA TRP A 238 -8.63 -22.86 7.49
C TRP A 238 -7.69 -21.73 7.84
N MET A 239 -6.62 -22.02 8.61
CA MET A 239 -5.59 -21.06 8.99
C MET A 239 -4.78 -20.56 7.80
N ILE A 240 -4.72 -21.32 6.71
CA ILE A 240 -3.97 -20.97 5.49
C ILE A 240 -4.90 -20.35 4.47
N ILE A 241 -6.00 -21.05 4.14
CA ILE A 241 -6.87 -20.71 3.01
C ILE A 241 -7.64 -19.41 3.29
N ILE A 242 -8.21 -19.26 4.48
CA ILE A 242 -9.12 -18.15 4.75
C ILE A 242 -8.35 -16.80 4.77
N PRO A 243 -7.28 -16.61 5.56
CA PRO A 243 -6.52 -15.36 5.54
C PRO A 243 -5.87 -15.10 4.18
N GLY A 244 -5.37 -16.16 3.51
CA GLY A 244 -4.77 -16.05 2.18
C GLY A 244 -5.76 -15.53 1.14
N LEU A 245 -6.97 -16.06 1.09
CA LEU A 245 -8.02 -15.60 0.18
C LEU A 245 -8.43 -14.14 0.45
N ILE A 246 -8.50 -13.74 1.73
CA ILE A 246 -8.82 -12.36 2.09
C ILE A 246 -7.71 -11.41 1.63
N LEU A 247 -6.46 -11.73 1.94
CA LEU A 247 -5.32 -10.92 1.50
C LEU A 247 -5.26 -10.79 -0.02
N ILE A 248 -5.37 -11.89 -0.76
CA ILE A 248 -5.38 -11.89 -2.23
C ILE A 248 -6.56 -11.07 -2.77
N SER A 249 -7.76 -11.24 -2.23
CA SER A 249 -8.94 -10.52 -2.71
C SER A 249 -8.81 -9.00 -2.53
N VAL A 250 -8.21 -8.55 -1.44
CA VAL A 250 -7.92 -7.15 -1.18
C VAL A 250 -6.86 -6.62 -2.13
N LEU A 251 -5.74 -7.34 -2.33
CA LEU A 251 -4.66 -6.93 -3.23
C LEU A 251 -5.13 -6.85 -4.69
N VAL A 252 -5.90 -7.84 -5.15
CA VAL A 252 -6.50 -7.82 -6.50
C VAL A 252 -7.45 -6.62 -6.63
N SER A 253 -8.27 -6.36 -5.62
CA SER A 253 -9.21 -5.23 -5.62
C SER A 253 -8.49 -3.87 -5.70
N ILE A 254 -7.39 -3.70 -4.95
CA ILE A 254 -6.54 -2.50 -5.02
C ILE A 254 -5.97 -2.33 -6.43
N THR A 255 -5.46 -3.41 -7.02
CA THR A 255 -4.89 -3.41 -8.37
C THR A 255 -5.93 -3.05 -9.43
N GLU A 256 -7.12 -3.65 -9.38
CA GLU A 256 -8.21 -3.34 -10.32
C GLU A 256 -8.67 -1.87 -10.23
N ILE A 257 -8.76 -1.32 -9.01
CA ILE A 257 -9.12 0.09 -8.81
C ILE A 257 -8.01 0.99 -9.35
N GLY A 258 -6.74 0.66 -9.09
CA GLY A 258 -5.61 1.37 -9.66
C GLY A 258 -5.67 1.40 -11.19
N GLU A 259 -5.86 0.25 -11.82
CA GLU A 259 -5.97 0.15 -13.28
C GLU A 259 -7.17 0.90 -13.87
N TYR A 260 -8.30 0.93 -13.16
CA TYR A 260 -9.45 1.72 -13.57
C TYR A 260 -9.15 3.22 -13.57
N ILE A 261 -8.46 3.71 -12.52
CA ILE A 261 -8.02 5.11 -12.43
C ILE A 261 -7.09 5.45 -13.60
N ARG A 262 -6.11 4.59 -13.88
CA ARG A 262 -5.19 4.73 -15.02
C ARG A 262 -5.91 4.81 -16.36
N GLY A 263 -6.85 3.90 -16.61
CA GLY A 263 -7.58 3.83 -17.87
C GLY A 263 -8.47 5.04 -18.16
N ARG A 264 -9.03 5.70 -17.14
CA ARG A 264 -9.80 6.94 -17.28
C ARG A 264 -8.95 8.12 -17.73
N ASN A 265 -7.68 8.12 -17.38
CA ASN A 265 -6.79 9.24 -17.66
C ASN A 265 -6.22 9.18 -19.08
N THR A 266 -5.94 7.99 -19.58
CA THR A 266 -5.49 7.80 -20.97
C THR A 266 -6.55 8.24 -21.98
N SER A 267 -7.84 8.09 -21.66
CA SER A 267 -8.94 8.50 -22.55
C SER A 267 -9.21 10.01 -22.55
N LYS A 268 -8.78 10.77 -21.54
CA LYS A 268 -8.90 12.24 -21.52
C LYS A 268 -7.77 12.94 -22.27
N GLY A 269 -6.59 12.32 -22.36
CA GLY A 269 -5.44 12.88 -23.10
C GLY A 269 -5.47 12.65 -24.61
N SER A 270 -6.42 11.85 -25.12
CA SER A 270 -6.57 11.55 -26.56
C SER A 270 -7.55 12.48 -27.28
N ASN A 271 -8.16 13.43 -26.57
CA ASN A 271 -9.15 14.38 -27.14
C ASN A 271 -8.63 15.83 -27.16
N ILE A 272 -7.30 16.03 -27.16
CA ILE A 272 -6.66 17.35 -27.37
C ILE A 272 -5.72 17.22 -28.55
#